data_9a0df8a56b4ed38a9e6c88a7bc0d73a4
#
_entry.id   9a0df8a56b4ed38a9e6c88a7bc0d73a4
#
_cell.length_a   1.000
_cell.length_b   1.000
_cell.length_c   1.000
_cell.angle_alpha   90.00
_cell.angle_beta   90.00
_cell.angle_gamma   90.00
#
_symmetry.space_group_name_H-M   'P 1'
#
loop_
_entity.id
_entity.type
_entity.pdbx_description
1 polymer ?
#
loop_
_entity_poly.entity_id
_entity_poly.type
_entity_poly.pdbx_seq_one_letter_code
_entity_poly.pdbx_strand_id
1 'polypeptide(L)'
;MTSNVMNALDKIKDLPLFKEELYFTGGTALSYYINHRISEDIDIISAKELEYKKIIPSMLSIDAKKIEDENVFALRLAGLFPDEYVLKFILDGVKIEFFYANRATQKEILKTSSFKYYKGANLKILDVKTISKLKIVALLQREKSRDLFDFGAMLEHQIVSVEEILPIAEGSKNIKSKEELLKFLEAKKEAKEDEAVYLDEANRLDLSFEEIKKRVVLQLKV
;
A
#
# COMPACT_ATOMS: atom_id res chain seq x y z
N MET A 1 11.94 4.80 -6.36
CA MET A 1 10.83 5.66 -6.87
C MET A 1 11.29 6.32 -8.17
N THR A 2 10.38 6.43 -9.16
CA THR A 2 10.65 7.13 -10.43
C THR A 2 10.65 8.66 -10.25
N SER A 3 11.26 9.37 -11.22
CA SER A 3 11.26 10.84 -11.25
C SER A 3 9.84 11.41 -11.29
N ASN A 4 8.93 10.75 -12.04
CA ASN A 4 7.53 11.18 -12.14
C ASN A 4 6.82 11.14 -10.78
N VAL A 5 7.02 10.07 -10.01
CA VAL A 5 6.46 9.95 -8.67
C VAL A 5 7.02 11.02 -7.73
N MET A 6 8.33 11.28 -7.78
CA MET A 6 8.94 12.35 -6.97
C MET A 6 8.35 13.71 -7.31
N ASN A 7 8.18 14.02 -8.59
CA ASN A 7 7.57 15.26 -9.05
C ASN A 7 6.11 15.38 -8.59
N ALA A 8 5.32 14.31 -8.70
CA ALA A 8 3.93 14.30 -8.23
C ALA A 8 3.85 14.49 -6.71
N LEU A 9 4.71 13.83 -5.93
CA LEU A 9 4.81 14.03 -4.48
C LEU A 9 5.18 15.47 -4.14
N ASP A 10 6.12 16.09 -4.87
CA ASP A 10 6.51 17.49 -4.66
C ASP A 10 5.39 18.47 -4.97
N LYS A 11 4.49 18.16 -5.91
CA LYS A 11 3.29 18.97 -6.19
C LYS A 11 2.22 18.87 -5.10
N ILE A 12 2.03 17.67 -4.52
CA ILE A 12 0.95 17.46 -3.53
C ILE A 12 1.37 17.74 -2.09
N LYS A 13 2.66 17.65 -1.74
CA LYS A 13 3.16 17.61 -0.35
C LYS A 13 2.71 18.78 0.54
N ASP A 14 2.51 19.96 -0.06
CA ASP A 14 2.17 21.19 0.67
C ASP A 14 0.66 21.48 0.69
N LEU A 15 -0.17 20.64 0.04
CA LEU A 15 -1.61 20.83 0.01
C LEU A 15 -2.19 20.84 1.42
N PRO A 16 -3.10 21.79 1.74
CA PRO A 16 -3.71 21.93 3.07
C PRO A 16 -4.45 20.67 3.53
N LEU A 17 -4.96 19.84 2.60
CA LEU A 17 -5.66 18.60 2.91
C LEU A 17 -4.81 17.61 3.73
N PHE A 18 -3.47 17.65 3.60
CA PHE A 18 -2.55 16.76 4.35
C PHE A 18 -2.29 17.21 5.81
N LYS A 19 -2.87 18.31 6.25
CA LYS A 19 -2.95 18.64 7.68
C LYS A 19 -3.89 17.68 8.42
N GLU A 20 -4.85 17.08 7.70
CA GLU A 20 -5.76 16.05 8.21
C GLU A 20 -5.02 14.70 8.41
N GLU A 21 -5.73 13.69 8.92
CA GLU A 21 -5.19 12.34 9.17
C GLU A 21 -5.10 11.51 7.88
N LEU A 22 -4.31 12.01 6.93
CA LEU A 22 -3.99 11.37 5.65
C LEU A 22 -2.50 11.04 5.63
N TYR A 23 -2.17 9.79 5.29
CA TYR A 23 -0.81 9.30 5.37
C TYR A 23 -0.38 8.62 4.08
N PHE A 24 0.78 9.02 3.56
CA PHE A 24 1.43 8.35 2.46
C PHE A 24 1.94 6.96 2.91
N THR A 25 1.59 5.93 2.15
CA THR A 25 1.83 4.51 2.46
C THR A 25 2.08 3.71 1.17
N GLY A 26 1.86 2.41 1.20
CA GLY A 26 1.91 1.55 0.02
C GLY A 26 3.31 1.15 -0.43
N GLY A 27 3.38 0.63 -1.66
CA GLY A 27 4.64 0.13 -2.26
C GLY A 27 5.66 1.23 -2.48
N THR A 28 5.20 2.40 -2.88
CA THR A 28 6.06 3.55 -3.15
C THR A 28 6.64 4.13 -1.87
N ALA A 29 5.86 4.19 -0.79
CA ALA A 29 6.36 4.59 0.53
C ALA A 29 7.36 3.57 1.10
N LEU A 30 7.13 2.27 0.90
CA LEU A 30 8.11 1.24 1.26
C LEU A 30 9.40 1.39 0.44
N SER A 31 9.29 1.59 -0.87
CA SER A 31 10.46 1.82 -1.76
C SER A 31 11.22 3.09 -1.40
N TYR A 32 10.57 4.11 -0.88
CA TYR A 32 11.24 5.30 -0.34
C TYR A 32 12.19 4.97 0.81
N TYR A 33 11.86 3.97 1.64
CA TYR A 33 12.70 3.57 2.78
C TYR A 33 13.79 2.58 2.42
N ILE A 34 13.48 1.55 1.62
CA ILE A 34 14.40 0.41 1.40
C ILE A 34 14.82 0.21 -0.05
N ASN A 35 14.30 1.00 -0.98
CA ASN A 35 14.67 1.00 -2.41
C ASN A 35 14.72 -0.41 -3.05
N HIS A 36 13.82 -1.31 -2.65
CA HIS A 36 13.83 -2.73 -3.03
C HIS A 36 13.28 -3.00 -4.43
N ARG A 37 12.41 -2.11 -4.95
CA ARG A 37 11.85 -2.17 -6.31
C ARG A 37 11.30 -0.81 -6.75
N ILE A 38 10.99 -0.70 -8.04
CA ILE A 38 10.20 0.42 -8.55
C ILE A 38 8.74 0.30 -8.10
N SER A 39 8.17 1.42 -7.72
CA SER A 39 6.74 1.59 -7.48
C SER A 39 6.32 2.97 -7.98
N GLU A 40 5.20 3.04 -8.69
CA GLU A 40 4.80 4.18 -9.51
C GLU A 40 3.48 4.83 -9.07
N ASP A 41 2.77 4.21 -8.12
CA ASP A 41 1.53 4.74 -7.57
C ASP A 41 1.78 5.46 -6.23
N ILE A 42 0.99 6.47 -5.91
CA ILE A 42 0.98 7.15 -4.61
C ILE A 42 -0.28 6.71 -3.86
N ASP A 43 -0.09 5.98 -2.79
CA ASP A 43 -1.16 5.47 -1.93
C ASP A 43 -1.28 6.33 -0.67
N ILE A 44 -2.46 6.92 -0.43
CA ILE A 44 -2.77 7.74 0.74
C ILE A 44 -3.86 7.04 1.55
N ILE A 45 -3.55 6.65 2.78
CA ILE A 45 -4.49 6.00 3.69
C ILE A 45 -5.06 6.98 4.71
N SER A 46 -6.34 6.80 5.04
CA SER A 46 -7.03 7.47 6.14
C SER A 46 -7.53 6.45 7.16
N ALA A 47 -7.47 6.78 8.44
CA ALA A 47 -8.11 5.99 9.51
C ALA A 47 -9.63 6.22 9.58
N LYS A 48 -10.14 7.27 8.94
CA LYS A 48 -11.55 7.68 8.89
C LYS A 48 -12.03 7.67 7.45
N GLU A 49 -13.34 7.67 7.24
CA GLU A 49 -13.96 7.90 5.93
C GLU A 49 -13.39 9.14 5.26
N LEU A 50 -13.22 9.08 3.94
CA LEU A 50 -12.58 10.15 3.19
C LEU A 50 -13.47 11.40 3.16
N GLU A 51 -12.92 12.54 3.52
CA GLU A 51 -13.57 13.83 3.34
C GLU A 51 -13.51 14.26 1.86
N TYR A 52 -14.20 13.48 1.00
CA TYR A 52 -14.14 13.66 -0.47
C TYR A 52 -14.47 15.07 -0.92
N LYS A 53 -15.35 15.79 -0.18
CA LYS A 53 -15.70 17.19 -0.46
C LYS A 53 -14.54 18.16 -0.28
N LYS A 54 -13.50 17.79 0.47
CA LYS A 54 -12.23 18.54 0.59
C LYS A 54 -11.17 18.01 -0.36
N ILE A 55 -11.06 16.67 -0.49
CA ILE A 55 -10.02 16.01 -1.28
C ILE A 55 -10.19 16.33 -2.76
N ILE A 56 -11.40 16.15 -3.31
CA ILE A 56 -11.64 16.34 -4.75
C ILE A 56 -11.28 17.75 -5.22
N PRO A 57 -11.81 18.85 -4.63
CA PRO A 57 -11.45 20.19 -5.08
C PRO A 57 -9.95 20.49 -4.91
N SER A 58 -9.33 20.00 -3.84
CA SER A 58 -7.91 20.19 -3.60
C SER A 58 -7.04 19.53 -4.68
N MET A 59 -7.38 18.31 -5.10
CA MET A 59 -6.67 17.62 -6.17
C MET A 59 -6.92 18.25 -7.54
N LEU A 60 -8.15 18.68 -7.82
CA LEU A 60 -8.48 19.37 -9.06
C LEU A 60 -7.75 20.72 -9.18
N SER A 61 -7.49 21.41 -8.07
CA SER A 61 -6.79 22.72 -8.07
C SER A 61 -5.34 22.64 -8.54
N ILE A 62 -4.76 21.43 -8.63
CA ILE A 62 -3.41 21.18 -9.12
C ILE A 62 -3.42 20.37 -10.44
N ASP A 63 -4.52 20.44 -11.17
CA ASP A 63 -4.73 19.77 -12.46
C ASP A 63 -4.72 18.23 -12.40
N ALA A 64 -4.92 17.62 -11.23
CA ALA A 64 -5.13 16.18 -11.12
C ALA A 64 -6.50 15.81 -11.69
N LYS A 65 -6.55 14.74 -12.50
CA LYS A 65 -7.79 14.25 -13.12
C LYS A 65 -8.37 13.13 -12.26
N LYS A 66 -9.62 13.29 -11.79
CA LYS A 66 -10.34 12.21 -11.09
C LYS A 66 -10.63 11.06 -12.07
N ILE A 67 -10.39 9.83 -11.62
CA ILE A 67 -10.77 8.61 -12.33
C ILE A 67 -11.89 7.94 -11.53
N GLU A 68 -12.89 7.42 -12.23
CA GLU A 68 -13.96 6.63 -11.63
C GLU A 68 -13.90 5.20 -12.18
N ASP A 69 -14.11 4.21 -11.31
CA ASP A 69 -14.33 2.84 -11.72
C ASP A 69 -15.71 2.71 -12.41
N GLU A 70 -15.84 1.82 -13.37
CA GLU A 70 -17.08 1.63 -14.15
C GLU A 70 -18.33 1.40 -13.30
N ASN A 71 -18.17 0.79 -12.13
CA ASN A 71 -19.26 0.47 -11.22
C ASN A 71 -19.67 1.63 -10.28
N VAL A 72 -18.98 2.76 -10.26
CA VAL A 72 -19.25 3.88 -9.33
C VAL A 72 -20.63 4.44 -9.52
N PHE A 73 -21.09 4.57 -10.76
CA PHE A 73 -22.43 5.06 -11.07
C PHE A 73 -23.53 4.13 -10.52
N ALA A 74 -23.37 2.81 -10.70
CA ALA A 74 -24.32 1.82 -10.17
C ALA A 74 -24.35 1.82 -8.63
N LEU A 75 -23.19 1.98 -7.98
CA LEU A 75 -23.09 2.08 -6.52
C LEU A 75 -23.82 3.33 -5.99
N ARG A 76 -23.64 4.48 -6.65
CA ARG A 76 -24.36 5.72 -6.28
C ARG A 76 -25.87 5.59 -6.45
N LEU A 77 -26.34 4.95 -7.52
CA LEU A 77 -27.77 4.67 -7.72
C LEU A 77 -28.34 3.76 -6.60
N ALA A 78 -27.53 2.85 -6.06
CA ALA A 78 -27.88 2.01 -4.92
C ALA A 78 -27.81 2.74 -3.57
N GLY A 79 -27.56 4.06 -3.54
CA GLY A 79 -27.43 4.86 -2.31
C GLY A 79 -26.11 4.70 -1.57
N LEU A 80 -25.09 4.11 -2.21
CA LEU A 80 -23.75 4.01 -1.66
C LEU A 80 -22.91 5.22 -2.09
N PHE A 81 -21.96 5.59 -1.24
CA PHE A 81 -21.05 6.71 -1.48
C PHE A 81 -19.59 6.21 -1.61
N PRO A 82 -19.20 5.64 -2.77
CA PRO A 82 -17.86 5.06 -2.93
C PRO A 82 -16.74 6.07 -2.71
N ASP A 83 -16.98 7.36 -2.93
CA ASP A 83 -16.01 8.44 -2.69
C ASP A 83 -15.60 8.59 -1.19
N GLU A 84 -16.39 8.05 -0.25
CA GLU A 84 -16.04 7.99 1.17
C GLU A 84 -15.02 6.89 1.48
N TYR A 85 -14.85 5.93 0.58
CA TYR A 85 -13.99 4.77 0.76
C TYR A 85 -12.74 4.79 -0.11
N VAL A 86 -12.87 5.26 -1.36
CA VAL A 86 -11.77 5.31 -2.31
C VAL A 86 -11.93 6.46 -3.29
N LEU A 87 -10.83 7.17 -3.55
CA LEU A 87 -10.73 8.21 -4.57
C LEU A 87 -9.45 7.96 -5.37
N LYS A 88 -9.55 8.07 -6.69
CA LYS A 88 -8.42 7.88 -7.60
C LYS A 88 -8.23 9.09 -8.49
N PHE A 89 -6.99 9.49 -8.66
CA PHE A 89 -6.59 10.61 -9.51
C PHE A 89 -5.38 10.23 -10.37
N ILE A 90 -5.22 10.91 -11.51
CA ILE A 90 -3.98 10.94 -12.28
C ILE A 90 -3.43 12.36 -12.22
N LEU A 91 -2.18 12.50 -11.79
CA LEU A 91 -1.42 13.73 -11.82
C LEU A 91 -0.10 13.47 -12.57
N ASP A 92 0.10 14.14 -13.71
CA ASP A 92 1.29 13.97 -14.56
C ASP A 92 1.60 12.50 -14.91
N GLY A 93 0.56 11.72 -15.16
CA GLY A 93 0.69 10.28 -15.47
C GLY A 93 0.86 9.37 -14.24
N VAL A 94 0.98 9.93 -13.03
CA VAL A 94 1.08 9.17 -11.78
C VAL A 94 -0.30 8.95 -11.18
N LYS A 95 -0.63 7.71 -10.85
CA LYS A 95 -1.86 7.39 -10.12
C LYS A 95 -1.71 7.74 -8.64
N ILE A 96 -2.68 8.48 -8.11
CA ILE A 96 -2.79 8.82 -6.69
C ILE A 96 -4.10 8.25 -6.18
N GLU A 97 -4.02 7.35 -5.20
CA GLU A 97 -5.18 6.69 -4.61
C GLU A 97 -5.31 7.08 -3.14
N PHE A 98 -6.46 7.64 -2.78
CA PHE A 98 -6.86 7.83 -1.39
C PHE A 98 -7.80 6.71 -1.01
N PHE A 99 -7.58 6.08 0.13
CA PHE A 99 -8.45 5.01 0.61
C PHE A 99 -8.60 5.01 2.12
N TYR A 100 -9.76 4.55 2.55
CA TYR A 100 -10.13 4.40 3.95
C TYR A 100 -9.71 3.03 4.47
N ALA A 101 -9.10 3.01 5.64
CA ALA A 101 -8.77 1.78 6.38
C ALA A 101 -10.06 1.15 6.95
N ASN A 102 -10.80 0.43 6.14
CA ASN A 102 -12.10 -0.13 6.53
C ASN A 102 -12.02 -1.44 7.34
N ARG A 103 -10.83 -2.04 7.49
CA ARG A 103 -10.60 -3.28 8.24
C ARG A 103 -10.17 -3.00 9.67
N ALA A 104 -10.68 -3.79 10.63
CA ALA A 104 -10.32 -3.66 12.04
C ALA A 104 -8.79 -3.70 12.25
N THR A 105 -8.09 -4.66 11.64
CA THR A 105 -6.62 -4.79 11.74
C THR A 105 -5.89 -3.55 11.21
N GLN A 106 -6.33 -2.96 10.08
CA GLN A 106 -5.73 -1.73 9.56
C GLN A 106 -5.94 -0.55 10.51
N LYS A 107 -7.14 -0.42 11.08
CA LYS A 107 -7.45 0.64 12.06
C LYS A 107 -6.59 0.52 13.32
N GLU A 108 -6.41 -0.69 13.85
CA GLU A 108 -5.54 -0.92 15.00
C GLU A 108 -4.07 -0.57 14.68
N ILE A 109 -3.58 -0.94 13.50
CA ILE A 109 -2.23 -0.57 13.05
C ILE A 109 -2.09 0.96 13.00
N LEU A 110 -3.07 1.67 12.44
CA LEU A 110 -3.01 3.13 12.31
C LEU A 110 -3.14 3.86 13.65
N LYS A 111 -3.88 3.32 14.64
CA LYS A 111 -3.96 3.91 16.00
C LYS A 111 -2.60 4.02 16.70
N THR A 112 -1.70 3.09 16.41
CA THR A 112 -0.35 3.03 17.01
C THR A 112 0.74 3.46 16.04
N SER A 113 0.36 4.05 14.90
CA SER A 113 1.29 4.43 13.84
C SER A 113 2.13 5.64 14.22
N SER A 114 3.36 5.65 13.72
CA SER A 114 4.22 6.81 13.69
C SER A 114 4.38 7.32 12.26
N PHE A 115 4.69 8.58 12.11
CA PHE A 115 4.92 9.20 10.82
C PHE A 115 6.00 10.28 10.90
N LYS A 116 6.52 10.67 9.75
CA LYS A 116 7.34 11.88 9.58
C LYS A 116 6.74 12.74 8.48
N TYR A 117 7.06 14.02 8.50
CA TYR A 117 6.69 14.92 7.42
C TYR A 117 7.60 14.69 6.21
N TYR A 118 7.01 14.45 5.05
CA TYR A 118 7.75 14.28 3.80
C TYR A 118 8.41 15.62 3.41
N LYS A 119 9.75 15.63 3.37
CA LYS A 119 10.55 16.85 3.10
C LYS A 119 10.15 18.08 3.96
N GLY A 120 9.64 17.87 5.17
CA GLY A 120 9.20 18.97 6.07
C GLY A 120 7.89 19.65 5.68
N ALA A 121 7.16 19.11 4.70
CA ALA A 121 5.88 19.64 4.18
C ALA A 121 4.66 19.14 4.99
N ASN A 122 3.43 19.39 4.50
CA ASN A 122 2.21 18.92 5.17
C ASN A 122 1.99 17.40 5.01
N LEU A 123 2.47 16.80 3.91
CA LEU A 123 2.32 15.38 3.63
C LEU A 123 3.06 14.55 4.68
N LYS A 124 2.33 13.65 5.33
CA LYS A 124 2.85 12.71 6.32
C LYS A 124 3.13 11.38 5.66
N ILE A 125 4.34 10.83 5.82
CA ILE A 125 4.67 9.47 5.41
C ILE A 125 4.72 8.59 6.66
N LEU A 126 4.00 7.46 6.65
CA LEU A 126 4.06 6.48 7.73
C LEU A 126 5.48 5.95 7.89
N ASP A 127 5.86 5.60 9.11
CA ASP A 127 7.13 4.92 9.35
C ASP A 127 7.18 3.54 8.70
N VAL A 128 8.39 3.02 8.49
CA VAL A 128 8.59 1.77 7.77
C VAL A 128 7.96 0.58 8.48
N LYS A 129 7.90 0.55 9.81
CA LYS A 129 7.26 -0.51 10.58
C LYS A 129 5.75 -0.52 10.36
N THR A 130 5.11 0.64 10.38
CA THR A 130 3.67 0.78 10.11
C THR A 130 3.33 0.37 8.67
N ILE A 131 4.11 0.84 7.68
CA ILE A 131 3.94 0.44 6.27
C ILE A 131 4.06 -1.07 6.14
N SER A 132 5.05 -1.68 6.77
CA SER A 132 5.28 -3.13 6.71
C SER A 132 4.10 -3.91 7.30
N LYS A 133 3.54 -3.48 8.43
CA LYS A 133 2.32 -4.10 9.00
C LYS A 133 1.13 -4.01 8.05
N LEU A 134 0.92 -2.87 7.39
CA LEU A 134 -0.14 -2.71 6.38
C LEU A 134 0.11 -3.59 5.14
N LYS A 135 1.37 -3.77 4.73
CA LYS A 135 1.76 -4.68 3.64
C LYS A 135 1.51 -6.15 4.00
N ILE A 136 1.71 -6.55 5.26
CA ILE A 136 1.34 -7.89 5.73
C ILE A 136 -0.17 -8.09 5.62
N VAL A 137 -0.99 -7.11 6.02
CA VAL A 137 -2.45 -7.19 5.83
C VAL A 137 -2.80 -7.37 4.35
N ALA A 138 -2.17 -6.64 3.45
CA ALA A 138 -2.40 -6.76 2.01
C ALA A 138 -2.00 -8.16 1.49
N LEU A 139 -0.81 -8.65 1.85
CA LEU A 139 -0.34 -10.01 1.52
C LEU A 139 -1.33 -11.10 1.95
N LEU A 140 -1.91 -10.97 3.13
CA LEU A 140 -2.88 -11.94 3.65
C LEU A 140 -4.24 -11.89 2.93
N GLN A 141 -4.56 -10.81 2.20
CA GLN A 141 -5.86 -10.57 1.61
C GLN A 141 -5.93 -10.81 0.10
N ARG A 142 -4.81 -10.69 -0.60
CA ARG A 142 -4.78 -10.74 -2.07
C ARG A 142 -3.59 -11.56 -2.60
N GLU A 143 -3.71 -11.97 -3.87
CA GLU A 143 -2.73 -12.81 -4.56
C GLU A 143 -1.94 -11.96 -5.57
N LYS A 144 -0.92 -11.22 -5.12
CA LYS A 144 -0.07 -10.40 -5.99
C LYS A 144 1.40 -10.69 -5.76
N SER A 145 2.18 -10.90 -6.82
CA SER A 145 3.64 -11.09 -6.78
C SER A 145 4.35 -9.95 -6.07
N ARG A 146 3.92 -8.72 -6.30
CA ARG A 146 4.49 -7.53 -5.63
C ARG A 146 4.36 -7.59 -4.11
N ASP A 147 3.25 -8.13 -3.57
CA ASP A 147 3.08 -8.23 -2.11
C ASP A 147 3.99 -9.30 -1.50
N LEU A 148 4.19 -10.44 -2.20
CA LEU A 148 5.17 -11.45 -1.80
C LEU A 148 6.59 -10.91 -1.88
N PHE A 149 6.93 -10.19 -2.95
CA PHE A 149 8.25 -9.60 -3.12
C PHE A 149 8.55 -8.55 -2.06
N ASP A 150 7.59 -7.63 -1.79
CA ASP A 150 7.69 -6.63 -0.73
C ASP A 150 7.91 -7.32 0.63
N PHE A 151 7.18 -8.42 0.89
CA PHE A 151 7.31 -9.18 2.13
C PHE A 151 8.69 -9.84 2.27
N GLY A 152 9.20 -10.46 1.21
CA GLY A 152 10.55 -11.00 1.18
C GLY A 152 11.61 -9.94 1.47
N ALA A 153 11.50 -8.76 0.83
CA ALA A 153 12.39 -7.64 1.09
C ALA A 153 12.32 -7.13 2.54
N MET A 154 11.12 -7.08 3.14
CA MET A 154 10.96 -6.68 4.55
C MET A 154 11.63 -7.67 5.51
N LEU A 155 11.60 -8.97 5.22
CA LEU A 155 12.32 -10.00 5.99
C LEU A 155 13.83 -9.87 5.82
N GLU A 156 14.31 -9.72 4.60
CA GLU A 156 15.74 -9.56 4.26
C GLU A 156 16.36 -8.32 4.94
N HIS A 157 15.63 -7.21 4.94
CA HIS A 157 16.05 -5.99 5.64
C HIS A 157 15.77 -6.01 7.16
N GLN A 158 15.30 -7.13 7.71
CA GLN A 158 14.99 -7.30 9.15
C GLN A 158 14.02 -6.23 9.70
N ILE A 159 13.11 -5.75 8.83
CA ILE A 159 12.11 -4.74 9.22
C ILE A 159 11.00 -5.36 10.06
N VAL A 160 10.66 -6.62 9.80
CA VAL A 160 9.64 -7.37 10.52
C VAL A 160 10.18 -8.73 10.95
N SER A 161 9.74 -9.19 12.13
CA SER A 161 10.01 -10.54 12.63
C SER A 161 8.74 -11.39 12.62
N VAL A 162 8.88 -12.71 12.81
CA VAL A 162 7.73 -13.62 12.88
C VAL A 162 6.81 -13.24 14.04
N GLU A 163 7.37 -12.81 15.17
CA GLU A 163 6.62 -12.37 16.35
C GLU A 163 5.77 -11.13 16.08
N GLU A 164 6.23 -10.24 15.19
CA GLU A 164 5.47 -9.06 14.76
C GLU A 164 4.41 -9.40 13.70
N ILE A 165 4.63 -10.44 12.90
CA ILE A 165 3.71 -10.89 11.83
C ILE A 165 2.51 -11.66 12.40
N LEU A 166 2.74 -12.57 13.36
CA LEU A 166 1.70 -13.46 13.86
C LEU A 166 0.46 -12.75 14.43
N PRO A 167 0.56 -11.69 15.26
CA PRO A 167 -0.63 -10.96 15.72
C PRO A 167 -1.46 -10.37 14.58
N ILE A 168 -0.81 -9.91 13.50
CA ILE A 168 -1.49 -9.38 12.32
C ILE A 168 -2.17 -10.52 11.54
N ALA A 169 -1.49 -11.65 11.41
CA ALA A 169 -1.99 -12.83 10.74
C ALA A 169 -3.18 -13.46 11.48
N GLU A 170 -3.13 -13.50 12.80
CA GLU A 170 -4.26 -13.92 13.64
C GLU A 170 -5.46 -12.99 13.47
N GLY A 171 -5.28 -11.69 13.62
CA GLY A 171 -6.35 -10.69 13.47
C GLY A 171 -6.93 -10.59 12.05
N SER A 172 -6.18 -11.00 11.03
CA SER A 172 -6.60 -10.90 9.62
C SER A 172 -7.17 -12.19 9.05
N LYS A 173 -6.64 -13.35 9.43
CA LYS A 173 -6.92 -14.67 8.84
C LYS A 173 -7.00 -15.81 9.86
N ASN A 174 -6.96 -15.51 11.17
CA ASN A 174 -6.93 -16.49 12.25
C ASN A 174 -5.74 -17.49 12.15
N ILE A 175 -4.60 -17.03 11.64
CA ILE A 175 -3.33 -17.77 11.55
C ILE A 175 -2.56 -17.52 12.85
N LYS A 176 -2.32 -18.56 13.64
CA LYS A 176 -1.82 -18.46 15.03
C LYS A 176 -0.39 -18.93 15.22
N SER A 177 0.19 -19.60 14.23
CA SER A 177 1.54 -20.13 14.33
C SER A 177 2.37 -19.90 13.07
N LYS A 178 3.70 -20.01 13.20
CA LYS A 178 4.64 -19.96 12.07
C LYS A 178 4.32 -21.05 11.04
N GLU A 179 3.96 -22.25 11.51
CA GLU A 179 3.61 -23.38 10.66
C GLU A 179 2.34 -23.11 9.85
N GLU A 180 1.32 -22.51 10.46
CA GLU A 180 0.09 -22.10 9.76
C GLU A 180 0.37 -20.99 8.74
N LEU A 181 1.21 -20.01 9.09
CA LEU A 181 1.64 -18.95 8.17
C LEU A 181 2.38 -19.54 6.96
N LEU A 182 3.31 -20.48 7.19
CA LEU A 182 4.02 -21.16 6.11
C LEU A 182 3.07 -21.92 5.20
N LYS A 183 2.14 -22.71 5.74
CA LYS A 183 1.11 -23.41 4.95
C LYS A 183 0.25 -22.44 4.14
N PHE A 184 -0.15 -21.31 4.74
CA PHE A 184 -0.92 -20.29 4.05
C PHE A 184 -0.13 -19.69 2.86
N LEU A 185 1.13 -19.35 3.05
CA LEU A 185 1.99 -18.82 1.99
C LEU A 185 2.26 -19.85 0.89
N GLU A 186 2.52 -21.10 1.24
CA GLU A 186 2.71 -22.20 0.29
C GLU A 186 1.46 -22.47 -0.56
N ALA A 187 0.27 -22.28 0.01
CA ALA A 187 -1.01 -22.43 -0.68
C ALA A 187 -1.39 -21.28 -1.61
N LYS A 188 -0.70 -20.11 -1.53
CA LYS A 188 -1.00 -18.95 -2.38
C LYS A 188 -0.79 -19.28 -3.86
N LYS A 189 -1.68 -18.73 -4.70
CA LYS A 189 -1.64 -18.90 -6.15
C LYS A 189 -1.42 -17.54 -6.82
N GLU A 190 -0.85 -17.54 -7.99
CA GLU A 190 -0.73 -16.34 -8.83
C GLU A 190 -2.11 -15.83 -9.23
N ALA A 191 -2.29 -14.51 -9.18
CA ALA A 191 -3.51 -13.88 -9.67
C ALA A 191 -3.60 -14.02 -11.20
N LYS A 192 -4.83 -14.05 -11.75
CA LYS A 192 -5.04 -14.11 -13.21
C LYS A 192 -4.43 -12.89 -13.93
N GLU A 193 -4.49 -11.73 -13.28
CA GLU A 193 -3.93 -10.46 -13.76
C GLU A 193 -2.92 -9.99 -12.72
N ASP A 194 -1.69 -10.49 -12.82
CA ASP A 194 -0.62 -10.09 -11.91
C ASP A 194 0.30 -9.07 -12.56
N GLU A 195 0.85 -8.20 -11.73
CA GLU A 195 1.73 -7.12 -12.16
C GLU A 195 3.18 -7.50 -11.95
N ALA A 196 4.00 -7.36 -12.98
CA ALA A 196 5.43 -7.61 -12.90
C ALA A 196 6.12 -6.76 -11.83
N VAL A 197 7.18 -7.30 -11.25
CA VAL A 197 8.08 -6.58 -10.36
C VAL A 197 9.22 -6.01 -11.19
N TYR A 198 9.49 -4.71 -11.06
CA TYR A 198 10.65 -4.04 -11.68
C TYR A 198 11.62 -3.58 -10.61
N LEU A 199 12.89 -3.94 -10.76
CA LEU A 199 13.97 -3.54 -9.85
C LEU A 199 14.45 -2.13 -10.16
N ASP A 200 14.54 -1.79 -11.44
CA ASP A 200 14.77 -0.45 -11.98
C ASP A 200 14.02 -0.26 -13.32
N GLU A 201 14.15 0.89 -13.97
CA GLU A 201 13.39 1.23 -15.19
C GLU A 201 13.68 0.27 -16.37
N ALA A 202 14.83 -0.39 -16.38
CA ALA A 202 15.25 -1.31 -17.43
C ALA A 202 15.12 -2.80 -17.03
N ASN A 203 15.15 -3.10 -15.72
CA ASN A 203 15.29 -4.45 -15.22
C ASN A 203 14.01 -4.94 -14.55
N ARG A 204 13.21 -5.69 -15.31
CA ARG A 204 12.14 -6.53 -14.75
C ARG A 204 12.78 -7.67 -13.93
N LEU A 205 12.18 -7.97 -12.78
CA LEU A 205 12.54 -9.17 -12.03
C LEU A 205 12.16 -10.41 -12.86
N ASP A 206 13.15 -11.20 -13.25
CA ASP A 206 12.96 -12.44 -14.00
C ASP A 206 12.74 -13.62 -13.01
N LEU A 207 11.72 -13.50 -12.18
CA LEU A 207 11.27 -14.54 -11.27
C LEU A 207 9.75 -14.69 -11.40
N SER A 208 9.32 -15.94 -11.51
CA SER A 208 7.92 -16.32 -11.44
C SER A 208 7.35 -16.12 -10.03
N PHE A 209 6.03 -16.05 -9.92
CA PHE A 209 5.33 -16.01 -8.64
C PHE A 209 5.77 -17.17 -7.72
N GLU A 210 5.90 -18.40 -8.27
CA GLU A 210 6.32 -19.58 -7.52
C GLU A 210 7.76 -19.45 -6.98
N GLU A 211 8.67 -18.86 -7.74
CA GLU A 211 10.06 -18.64 -7.31
C GLU A 211 10.14 -17.59 -6.20
N ILE A 212 9.38 -16.49 -6.33
CA ILE A 212 9.28 -15.46 -5.28
C ILE A 212 8.71 -16.10 -4.00
N LYS A 213 7.60 -16.84 -4.12
CA LYS A 213 6.96 -17.56 -3.01
C LYS A 213 7.94 -18.50 -2.31
N LYS A 214 8.67 -19.33 -3.08
CA LYS A 214 9.67 -20.27 -2.54
C LYS A 214 10.76 -19.56 -1.76
N ARG A 215 11.27 -18.41 -2.25
CA ARG A 215 12.27 -17.60 -1.54
C ARG A 215 11.74 -17.11 -0.20
N VAL A 216 10.53 -16.54 -0.19
CA VAL A 216 9.87 -16.04 1.04
C VAL A 216 9.67 -17.15 2.06
N VAL A 217 9.18 -18.31 1.62
CA VAL A 217 8.98 -19.49 2.50
C VAL A 217 10.31 -19.98 3.08
N LEU A 218 11.39 -19.98 2.30
CA LEU A 218 12.73 -20.36 2.80
C LEU A 218 13.26 -19.35 3.82
N GLN A 219 13.10 -18.05 3.61
CA GLN A 219 13.49 -17.01 4.58
C GLN A 219 12.78 -17.16 5.92
N LEU A 220 11.50 -17.54 5.92
CA LEU A 220 10.73 -17.77 7.15
C LEU A 220 11.12 -19.08 7.87
N LYS A 221 11.71 -20.07 7.18
CA LYS A 221 12.13 -21.35 7.80
C LYS A 221 13.42 -21.23 8.61
N VAL A 222 14.23 -20.24 8.31
CA VAL A 222 15.45 -19.88 9.06
C VAL A 222 15.07 -19.13 10.33
#